data_a87370967880f3a96543139f63d5c6ec
#
_entry.id   a87370967880f3a96543139f63d5c6ec
#
_cell.length_a   1.000
_cell.length_b   1.000
_cell.length_c   1.000
_cell.angle_alpha   90.00
_cell.angle_beta   90.00
_cell.angle_gamma   90.00
#
_symmetry.space_group_name_H-M   'P 1'
#
loop_
_entity.id
_entity.type
_entity.pdbx_description
1 polymer ?
#
loop_
_entity_poly.entity_id
_entity_poly.type
_entity_poly.pdbx_seq_one_letter_code
_entity_poly.pdbx_strand_id
1 'polypeptide(L)'
;IRTNGEGAYGSDPLWLEREPTRQEVIDAIESANPPSYSEIVFCGYGEPTERLDDLVAIAQYLKAKYPSLPIRVNTNGLSDLIAGEPTAQFFKGVIDTISISLNASTSEAYCEMCRPRFGLKSYEAMLSFTSQVRDFVPEVVMSIVATSDTPETEIAACRDICDRLGVSLRVRTY
;
A
#
# COMPACT_ATOMS: atom_id res chain seq x y z
N ILE A 1 15.76 1.27 2.39
CA ILE A 1 16.82 2.02 3.10
C ILE A 1 17.07 1.28 4.40
N ARG A 2 18.17 0.53 4.48
CA ARG A 2 18.63 -0.05 5.75
C ARG A 2 19.41 1.03 6.49
N THR A 3 18.77 1.70 7.44
CA THR A 3 19.48 2.51 8.42
C THR A 3 19.82 1.62 9.60
N ASN A 4 21.08 1.66 10.05
CA ASN A 4 21.63 0.79 11.09
C ASN A 4 20.97 1.02 12.46
N GLY A 5 19.77 0.50 12.67
CA GLY A 5 19.08 0.50 13.96
C GLY A 5 18.37 1.79 14.36
N GLU A 6 18.45 2.85 13.58
CA GLU A 6 17.68 4.07 13.79
C GLU A 6 16.45 4.07 12.87
N GLY A 7 15.27 4.45 13.41
CA GLY A 7 14.06 4.63 12.64
C GLY A 7 14.17 5.79 11.64
N ALA A 8 13.37 5.78 10.59
CA ALA A 8 13.31 6.89 9.65
C ALA A 8 12.71 8.13 10.32
N TYR A 9 13.35 9.28 10.13
CA TYR A 9 12.85 10.58 10.60
C TYR A 9 12.59 10.69 12.11
N GLY A 10 13.40 9.97 12.93
CA GLY A 10 13.28 10.00 14.39
C GLY A 10 12.19 9.09 14.96
N SER A 11 11.64 8.19 14.15
CA SER A 11 10.76 7.12 14.63
C SER A 11 11.57 6.00 15.30
N ASP A 12 10.88 5.16 16.10
CA ASP A 12 11.47 3.92 16.59
C ASP A 12 11.92 3.02 15.42
N PRO A 13 12.94 2.18 15.62
CA PRO A 13 13.36 1.24 14.59
C PRO A 13 12.22 0.28 14.26
N LEU A 14 11.88 0.21 12.95
CA LEU A 14 10.82 -0.68 12.44
C LEU A 14 11.33 -2.09 12.12
N TRP A 15 12.58 -2.41 12.45
CA TRP A 15 13.15 -3.75 12.30
C TRP A 15 12.78 -4.60 13.51
N LEU A 16 12.10 -5.69 13.23
CA LEU A 16 11.74 -6.67 14.23
C LEU A 16 12.78 -7.80 14.24
N GLU A 17 13.05 -8.36 15.41
CA GLU A 17 13.96 -9.52 15.55
C GLU A 17 13.36 -10.78 14.91
N ARG A 18 12.02 -10.86 14.88
CA ARG A 18 11.24 -11.90 14.21
C ARG A 18 9.91 -11.37 13.71
N GLU A 19 9.29 -12.08 12.81
CA GLU A 19 7.92 -11.81 12.39
C GLU A 19 6.95 -12.01 13.57
N PRO A 20 6.07 -11.03 13.86
CA PRO A 20 5.07 -11.18 14.91
C PRO A 20 3.97 -12.14 14.47
N THR A 21 3.36 -12.82 15.42
CA THR A 21 2.11 -13.55 15.19
C THR A 21 0.96 -12.57 14.98
N ARG A 22 -0.12 -13.04 14.36
CA ARG A 22 -1.36 -12.25 14.20
C ARG A 22 -1.88 -11.71 15.53
N GLN A 23 -1.86 -12.54 16.58
CA GLN A 23 -2.34 -12.13 17.90
C GLN A 23 -1.48 -11.02 18.51
N GLU A 24 -0.16 -11.12 18.40
CA GLU A 24 0.74 -10.05 18.88
C GLU A 24 0.50 -8.71 18.16
N VAL A 25 0.18 -8.75 16.87
CA VAL A 25 -0.19 -7.53 16.13
C VAL A 25 -1.51 -6.96 16.63
N ILE A 26 -2.52 -7.81 16.85
CA ILE A 26 -3.82 -7.38 17.41
C ILE A 26 -3.62 -6.78 18.81
N ASP A 27 -2.87 -7.42 19.67
CA ASP A 27 -2.62 -6.95 21.04
C ASP A 27 -1.89 -5.59 21.04
N ALA A 28 -0.93 -5.40 20.13
CA ALA A 28 -0.24 -4.13 19.96
C ALA A 28 -1.18 -3.02 19.47
N ILE A 29 -2.05 -3.31 18.49
CA ILE A 29 -3.06 -2.37 18.00
C ILE A 29 -4.02 -1.99 19.14
N GLU A 30 -4.53 -2.96 19.89
CA GLU A 30 -5.44 -2.72 21.02
C GLU A 30 -4.79 -1.84 22.10
N SER A 31 -3.52 -2.09 22.40
CA SER A 31 -2.75 -1.31 23.37
C SER A 31 -2.59 0.17 22.96
N ALA A 32 -2.65 0.45 21.66
CA ALA A 32 -2.59 1.80 21.12
C ALA A 32 -3.94 2.55 21.20
N ASN A 33 -5.03 1.92 21.67
CA ASN A 33 -6.37 2.50 21.75
C ASN A 33 -6.89 3.01 20.38
N PRO A 34 -7.24 2.11 19.43
CA PRO A 34 -7.64 2.45 18.06
C PRO A 34 -8.67 3.57 17.93
N PRO A 35 -9.70 3.68 18.80
CA PRO A 35 -10.69 4.77 18.71
C PRO A 35 -10.12 6.18 18.88
N SER A 36 -8.90 6.34 19.36
CA SER A 36 -8.26 7.65 19.48
C SER A 36 -7.64 8.16 18.16
N TYR A 37 -7.64 7.34 17.11
CA TYR A 37 -7.08 7.67 15.79
C TYR A 37 -8.19 7.88 14.75
N SER A 38 -7.86 8.64 13.71
CA SER A 38 -8.79 8.90 12.59
C SER A 38 -8.83 7.75 11.58
N GLU A 39 -7.78 6.95 11.48
CA GLU A 39 -7.68 5.77 10.61
C GLU A 39 -6.61 4.79 11.11
N ILE A 40 -6.70 3.55 10.66
CA ILE A 40 -5.63 2.55 10.79
C ILE A 40 -4.98 2.36 9.42
N VAL A 41 -3.64 2.34 9.37
CA VAL A 41 -2.89 2.21 8.13
C VAL A 41 -1.98 1.00 8.19
N PHE A 42 -2.23 0.02 7.31
CA PHE A 42 -1.28 -1.05 7.05
C PHE A 42 -0.20 -0.53 6.10
N CYS A 43 0.99 -0.34 6.61
CA CYS A 43 2.16 0.12 5.85
C CYS A 43 3.45 -0.29 6.58
N GLY A 44 4.60 -0.02 5.99
CA GLY A 44 5.88 -0.25 6.64
C GLY A 44 7.07 -0.20 5.68
N TYR A 45 8.24 -0.61 6.17
CA TYR A 45 9.44 -0.76 5.34
C TYR A 45 9.36 -1.94 4.35
N GLY A 46 8.53 -2.93 4.66
CA GLY A 46 8.17 -4.03 3.79
C GLY A 46 6.89 -3.74 3.01
N GLU A 47 6.36 -4.79 2.43
CA GLU A 47 5.10 -4.78 1.70
C GLU A 47 4.02 -5.50 2.54
N PRO A 48 2.93 -4.83 2.93
CA PRO A 48 1.89 -5.45 3.76
C PRO A 48 1.29 -6.72 3.15
N THR A 49 1.20 -6.77 1.81
CA THR A 49 0.60 -7.92 1.10
C THR A 49 1.51 -9.16 1.03
N GLU A 50 2.76 -9.09 1.50
CA GLU A 50 3.57 -10.30 1.74
C GLU A 50 2.96 -11.19 2.84
N ARG A 51 2.12 -10.60 3.71
CA ARG A 51 1.35 -11.30 4.75
C ARG A 51 -0.15 -11.07 4.59
N LEU A 52 -0.65 -11.31 3.38
CA LEU A 52 -2.04 -10.99 3.00
C LEU A 52 -3.07 -11.63 3.91
N ASP A 53 -2.91 -12.90 4.26
CA ASP A 53 -3.84 -13.62 5.15
C ASP A 53 -3.94 -12.98 6.55
N ASP A 54 -2.80 -12.55 7.08
CA ASP A 54 -2.78 -11.86 8.37
C ASP A 54 -3.37 -10.47 8.27
N LEU A 55 -3.04 -9.72 7.21
CA LEU A 55 -3.61 -8.40 6.93
C LEU A 55 -5.13 -8.48 6.88
N VAL A 56 -5.67 -9.39 6.07
CA VAL A 56 -7.13 -9.56 5.91
C VAL A 56 -7.79 -9.96 7.22
N ALA A 57 -7.22 -10.92 7.95
CA ALA A 57 -7.80 -11.38 9.22
C ALA A 57 -7.76 -10.29 10.31
N ILE A 58 -6.69 -9.50 10.38
CA ILE A 58 -6.59 -8.36 11.30
C ILE A 58 -7.60 -7.27 10.91
N ALA A 59 -7.71 -6.95 9.61
CA ALA A 59 -8.69 -5.98 9.12
C ALA A 59 -10.14 -6.42 9.42
N GLN A 60 -10.47 -7.71 9.25
CA GLN A 60 -11.76 -8.27 9.63
C GLN A 60 -12.06 -8.11 11.13
N TYR A 61 -11.08 -8.42 11.98
CA TYR A 61 -11.19 -8.21 13.43
C TYR A 61 -11.46 -6.74 13.76
N LEU A 62 -10.70 -5.83 13.16
CA LEU A 62 -10.85 -4.39 13.38
C LEU A 62 -12.20 -3.87 12.89
N LYS A 63 -12.69 -4.31 11.72
CA LYS A 63 -14.01 -3.94 11.22
C LYS A 63 -15.14 -4.45 12.09
N ALA A 64 -15.01 -5.65 12.64
CA ALA A 64 -16.01 -6.20 13.56
C ALA A 64 -16.07 -5.42 14.88
N LYS A 65 -14.91 -4.99 15.40
CA LYS A 65 -14.81 -4.32 16.70
C LYS A 65 -14.98 -2.79 16.61
N TYR A 66 -14.48 -2.19 15.54
CA TYR A 66 -14.45 -0.74 15.29
C TYR A 66 -15.01 -0.42 13.89
N PRO A 67 -16.32 -0.66 13.63
CA PRO A 67 -16.89 -0.60 12.28
C PRO A 67 -16.81 0.78 11.61
N SER A 68 -16.74 1.85 12.39
CA SER A 68 -16.64 3.22 11.89
C SER A 68 -15.23 3.72 11.69
N LEU A 69 -14.20 2.95 12.13
CA LEU A 69 -12.80 3.35 11.99
C LEU A 69 -12.29 2.95 10.60
N PRO A 70 -11.89 3.92 9.75
CA PRO A 70 -11.38 3.63 8.42
C PRO A 70 -10.09 2.81 8.47
N ILE A 71 -9.95 1.88 7.52
CA ILE A 71 -8.73 1.07 7.34
C ILE A 71 -8.16 1.32 5.96
N ARG A 72 -6.90 1.73 5.91
CA ARG A 72 -6.14 1.94 4.68
C ARG A 72 -4.98 0.96 4.56
N VAL A 73 -4.69 0.56 3.32
CA VAL A 73 -3.47 -0.18 2.96
C VAL A 73 -2.62 0.67 2.02
N ASN A 74 -1.35 0.85 2.35
CA ASN A 74 -0.36 1.40 1.42
C ASN A 74 0.46 0.23 0.86
N THR A 75 0.45 0.05 -0.46
CA THR A 75 1.03 -1.13 -1.12
C THR A 75 1.77 -0.75 -2.40
N ASN A 76 2.68 -1.62 -2.83
CA ASN A 76 3.29 -1.55 -4.15
C ASN A 76 2.39 -2.09 -5.28
N GLY A 77 1.22 -2.65 -4.94
CA GLY A 77 0.24 -3.18 -5.90
C GLY A 77 0.62 -4.52 -6.54
N LEU A 78 1.58 -5.25 -5.97
CA LEU A 78 2.07 -6.52 -6.52
C LEU A 78 1.48 -7.75 -5.81
N SER A 79 0.37 -7.59 -5.11
CA SER A 79 -0.26 -8.63 -4.31
C SER A 79 -0.53 -9.91 -5.10
N ASP A 80 -1.02 -9.81 -6.34
CA ASP A 80 -1.28 -10.97 -7.20
C ASP A 80 0.00 -11.74 -7.56
N LEU A 81 1.10 -11.02 -7.83
CA LEU A 81 2.39 -11.66 -8.12
C LEU A 81 3.01 -12.29 -6.87
N ILE A 82 2.77 -11.71 -5.70
CA ILE A 82 3.26 -12.21 -4.41
C ILE A 82 2.52 -13.50 -4.06
N ALA A 83 1.18 -13.49 -4.15
CA ALA A 83 0.33 -14.63 -3.83
C ALA A 83 0.33 -15.72 -4.91
N GLY A 84 0.62 -15.37 -6.17
CA GLY A 84 0.51 -16.26 -7.33
C GLY A 84 -0.92 -16.48 -7.82
N GLU A 85 -1.87 -15.67 -7.35
CA GLU A 85 -3.29 -15.71 -7.68
C GLU A 85 -3.94 -14.32 -7.58
N PRO A 86 -5.15 -14.10 -8.16
CA PRO A 86 -5.89 -12.86 -8.01
C PRO A 86 -6.29 -12.59 -6.55
N THR A 87 -5.93 -11.42 -6.01
CA THR A 87 -6.11 -11.09 -4.58
C THR A 87 -7.09 -9.95 -4.34
N ALA A 88 -7.48 -9.19 -5.35
CA ALA A 88 -8.29 -7.99 -5.21
C ALA A 88 -9.58 -8.21 -4.39
N GLN A 89 -10.23 -9.36 -4.53
CA GLN A 89 -11.45 -9.73 -3.81
C GLN A 89 -11.27 -9.85 -2.29
N PHE A 90 -10.06 -10.13 -1.79
CA PHE A 90 -9.81 -10.29 -0.36
C PHE A 90 -9.91 -8.98 0.42
N PHE A 91 -9.82 -7.84 -0.26
CA PHE A 91 -9.95 -6.52 0.34
C PHE A 91 -11.41 -6.07 0.52
N LYS A 92 -12.37 -6.79 -0.10
CA LYS A 92 -13.79 -6.42 -0.09
C LYS A 92 -14.38 -6.38 1.32
N GLY A 93 -14.92 -5.22 1.70
CA GLY A 93 -15.62 -5.02 2.96
C GLY A 93 -14.72 -4.97 4.20
N VAL A 94 -13.40 -5.09 4.03
CA VAL A 94 -12.44 -5.01 5.15
C VAL A 94 -11.47 -3.84 5.02
N ILE A 95 -11.28 -3.31 3.82
CA ILE A 95 -10.43 -2.15 3.55
C ILE A 95 -11.28 -1.04 2.94
N ASP A 96 -11.13 0.19 3.43
CA ASP A 96 -11.84 1.37 2.94
C ASP A 96 -11.05 2.11 1.88
N THR A 97 -9.71 2.16 2.02
CA THR A 97 -8.82 2.86 1.08
C THR A 97 -7.60 2.01 0.75
N ILE A 98 -7.27 1.87 -0.53
CA ILE A 98 -5.97 1.34 -0.98
C ILE A 98 -5.19 2.45 -1.66
N SER A 99 -3.97 2.70 -1.18
CA SER A 99 -3.01 3.62 -1.78
C SER A 99 -1.89 2.82 -2.44
N ILE A 100 -1.81 2.88 -3.77
CA ILE A 100 -0.88 2.11 -4.59
C ILE A 100 0.25 3.00 -5.08
N SER A 101 1.50 2.57 -4.94
CA SER A 101 2.68 3.31 -5.35
C SER A 101 2.91 3.16 -6.87
N LEU A 102 2.39 4.11 -7.68
CA LEU A 102 2.62 4.16 -9.13
C LEU A 102 4.08 4.55 -9.44
N ASN A 103 4.56 5.60 -8.80
CA ASN A 103 5.92 6.14 -8.82
C ASN A 103 6.42 6.65 -10.18
N ALA A 104 6.06 6.06 -11.31
CA ALA A 104 6.47 6.49 -12.65
C ALA A 104 5.40 6.19 -13.70
N SER A 105 5.46 6.89 -14.85
CA SER A 105 4.48 6.76 -15.94
C SER A 105 4.82 5.62 -16.93
N THR A 106 6.02 5.05 -16.86
CA THR A 106 6.46 3.95 -17.74
C THR A 106 7.04 2.78 -16.96
N SER A 107 6.99 1.60 -17.56
CA SER A 107 7.54 0.37 -17.00
C SER A 107 9.05 0.47 -16.75
N GLU A 108 9.78 1.09 -17.69
CA GLU A 108 11.22 1.26 -17.60
C GLU A 108 11.61 2.19 -16.45
N ALA A 109 10.98 3.37 -16.37
CA ALA A 109 11.24 4.33 -15.30
C ALA A 109 10.84 3.77 -13.93
N TYR A 110 9.71 3.04 -13.87
CA TYR A 110 9.30 2.34 -12.65
C TYR A 110 10.33 1.31 -12.20
N CYS A 111 10.83 0.48 -13.13
CA CYS A 111 11.83 -0.54 -12.81
C CYS A 111 13.17 0.05 -12.39
N GLU A 112 13.61 1.14 -13.02
CA GLU A 112 14.83 1.86 -12.64
C GLU A 112 14.72 2.43 -11.21
N MET A 113 13.59 3.07 -10.92
CA MET A 113 13.33 3.72 -9.64
C MET A 113 13.09 2.72 -8.51
N CYS A 114 12.17 1.76 -8.71
CA CYS A 114 11.67 0.88 -7.66
C CYS A 114 12.45 -0.43 -7.53
N ARG A 115 13.13 -0.87 -8.58
CA ARG A 115 13.89 -2.14 -8.65
C ARG A 115 13.05 -3.32 -8.12
N PRO A 116 11.86 -3.55 -8.67
CA PRO A 116 10.93 -4.53 -8.13
C PRO A 116 11.44 -5.96 -8.32
N ARG A 117 11.09 -6.85 -7.38
CA ARG A 117 11.48 -8.27 -7.40
C ARG A 117 11.11 -9.00 -8.70
N PHE A 118 9.99 -8.63 -9.33
CA PHE A 118 9.48 -9.29 -10.53
C PHE A 118 9.86 -8.58 -11.84
N GLY A 119 10.76 -7.58 -11.79
CA GLY A 119 11.23 -6.85 -12.96
C GLY A 119 10.12 -6.12 -13.72
N LEU A 120 10.21 -6.09 -15.06
CA LEU A 120 9.26 -5.37 -15.91
C LEU A 120 7.80 -5.81 -15.78
N LYS A 121 7.55 -7.06 -15.37
CA LYS A 121 6.19 -7.57 -15.14
C LYS A 121 5.48 -6.84 -14.00
N SER A 122 6.22 -6.21 -13.10
CA SER A 122 5.65 -5.53 -11.92
C SER A 122 4.78 -4.36 -12.30
N TYR A 123 5.15 -3.59 -13.31
CA TYR A 123 4.37 -2.42 -13.71
C TYR A 123 2.98 -2.78 -14.22
N GLU A 124 2.90 -3.72 -15.16
CA GLU A 124 1.63 -4.20 -15.70
C GLU A 124 0.79 -4.91 -14.63
N ALA A 125 1.42 -5.68 -13.73
CA ALA A 125 0.72 -6.34 -12.64
C ALA A 125 0.11 -5.34 -11.65
N MET A 126 0.83 -4.27 -11.31
CA MET A 126 0.33 -3.19 -10.47
C MET A 126 -0.88 -2.49 -11.12
N LEU A 127 -0.83 -2.16 -12.42
CA LEU A 127 -1.95 -1.55 -13.14
C LEU A 127 -3.15 -2.51 -13.20
N SER A 128 -2.91 -3.79 -13.46
CA SER A 128 -3.94 -4.83 -13.46
C SER A 128 -4.61 -4.97 -12.11
N PHE A 129 -3.83 -5.07 -11.03
CA PHE A 129 -4.34 -5.11 -9.65
C PHE A 129 -5.17 -3.85 -9.34
N THR A 130 -4.69 -2.66 -9.71
CA THR A 130 -5.41 -1.40 -9.52
C THR A 130 -6.78 -1.43 -10.19
N SER A 131 -6.83 -1.91 -11.45
CA SER A 131 -8.08 -2.04 -12.20
C SER A 131 -9.07 -3.00 -11.55
N GLN A 132 -8.60 -4.08 -10.93
CA GLN A 132 -9.44 -5.09 -10.29
C GLN A 132 -9.91 -4.63 -8.90
N VAL A 133 -9.01 -4.08 -8.07
CA VAL A 133 -9.31 -3.78 -6.67
C VAL A 133 -10.30 -2.63 -6.50
N ARG A 134 -10.41 -1.73 -7.47
CA ARG A 134 -11.41 -0.64 -7.47
C ARG A 134 -12.86 -1.14 -7.45
N ASP A 135 -13.10 -2.36 -7.91
CA ASP A 135 -14.44 -2.97 -7.90
C ASP A 135 -14.82 -3.51 -6.50
N PHE A 136 -13.88 -3.60 -5.59
CA PHE A 136 -14.04 -4.18 -4.26
C PHE A 136 -13.81 -3.22 -3.10
N VAL A 137 -13.02 -2.15 -3.32
CA VAL A 137 -12.61 -1.18 -2.28
C VAL A 137 -13.21 0.18 -2.60
N PRO A 138 -13.83 0.86 -1.61
CA PRO A 138 -14.52 2.15 -1.82
C PRO A 138 -13.62 3.25 -2.38
N GLU A 139 -12.36 3.31 -1.96
CA GLU A 139 -11.41 4.33 -2.42
C GLU A 139 -10.09 3.69 -2.85
N VAL A 140 -9.71 3.92 -4.12
CA VAL A 140 -8.41 3.50 -4.65
C VAL A 140 -7.66 4.73 -5.15
N VAL A 141 -6.45 4.93 -4.62
CA VAL A 141 -5.60 6.08 -4.93
C VAL A 141 -4.25 5.56 -5.41
N MET A 142 -3.78 6.01 -6.54
CA MET A 142 -2.38 5.82 -6.91
C MET A 142 -1.54 7.01 -6.42
N SER A 143 -0.29 6.79 -6.10
CA SER A 143 0.57 7.86 -5.60
C SER A 143 1.92 7.89 -6.30
N ILE A 144 2.44 9.10 -6.46
CA ILE A 144 3.81 9.37 -6.87
C ILE A 144 4.48 10.30 -5.85
N VAL A 145 5.78 10.24 -5.79
CA VAL A 145 6.60 11.21 -5.07
C VAL A 145 7.23 12.15 -6.09
N ALA A 146 6.92 13.43 -6.00
CA ALA A 146 7.49 14.46 -6.86
C ALA A 146 8.52 15.29 -6.07
N THR A 147 9.65 15.58 -6.71
CA THR A 147 10.68 16.51 -6.25
C THR A 147 10.69 17.74 -7.15
N SER A 148 11.53 18.72 -6.86
CA SER A 148 11.75 19.89 -7.73
C SER A 148 12.19 19.50 -9.15
N ASP A 149 12.79 18.33 -9.31
CA ASP A 149 13.33 17.85 -10.59
C ASP A 149 12.34 16.95 -11.36
N THR A 150 11.16 16.67 -10.78
CA THR A 150 10.13 15.85 -11.44
C THR A 150 9.42 16.68 -12.52
N PRO A 151 9.52 16.31 -13.79
CA PRO A 151 8.87 17.07 -14.88
C PRO A 151 7.34 17.08 -14.73
N GLU A 152 6.72 18.22 -15.01
CA GLU A 152 5.24 18.31 -15.06
C GLU A 152 4.63 17.34 -16.07
N THR A 153 5.34 17.03 -17.15
CA THR A 153 4.92 16.02 -18.14
C THR A 153 4.83 14.62 -17.56
N GLU A 154 5.71 14.27 -16.61
CA GLU A 154 5.66 12.98 -15.89
C GLU A 154 4.44 12.91 -14.97
N ILE A 155 4.17 13.99 -14.23
CA ILE A 155 2.99 14.09 -13.38
C ILE A 155 1.71 13.99 -14.20
N ALA A 156 1.66 14.68 -15.36
CA ALA A 156 0.52 14.62 -16.27
C ALA A 156 0.32 13.21 -16.83
N ALA A 157 1.39 12.54 -17.27
CA ALA A 157 1.32 11.16 -17.75
C ALA A 157 0.83 10.17 -16.66
N CYS A 158 1.28 10.32 -15.42
CA CYS A 158 0.76 9.54 -14.28
C CYS A 158 -0.72 9.82 -14.03
N ARG A 159 -1.18 11.07 -14.20
CA ARG A 159 -2.59 11.44 -14.08
C ARG A 159 -3.43 10.76 -15.15
N ASP A 160 -2.99 10.79 -16.41
CA ASP A 160 -3.66 10.13 -17.52
C ASP A 160 -3.82 8.62 -17.30
N ILE A 161 -2.83 7.98 -16.67
CA ILE A 161 -2.93 6.57 -16.27
C ILE A 161 -4.03 6.37 -15.24
N CYS A 162 -4.04 7.19 -14.19
CA CYS A 162 -5.07 7.12 -13.14
C CYS A 162 -6.47 7.36 -13.70
N ASP A 163 -6.63 8.35 -14.58
CA ASP A 163 -7.91 8.67 -15.22
C ASP A 163 -8.43 7.50 -16.06
N ARG A 164 -7.54 6.83 -16.84
CA ARG A 164 -7.90 5.61 -17.59
C ARG A 164 -8.30 4.45 -16.69
N LEU A 165 -7.67 4.31 -15.52
CA LEU A 165 -8.01 3.30 -14.53
C LEU A 165 -9.23 3.67 -13.69
N GLY A 166 -9.72 4.93 -13.77
CA GLY A 166 -10.85 5.41 -12.97
C GLY A 166 -10.52 5.54 -11.48
N VAL A 167 -9.27 5.91 -11.14
CA VAL A 167 -8.78 6.11 -9.77
C VAL A 167 -8.14 7.48 -9.62
N SER A 168 -7.97 7.96 -8.39
CA SER A 168 -7.34 9.26 -8.14
C SER A 168 -5.81 9.17 -8.10
N LEU A 169 -5.13 10.27 -8.47
CA LEU A 169 -3.69 10.44 -8.29
C LEU A 169 -3.41 11.34 -7.09
N ARG A 170 -2.57 10.87 -6.17
CA ARG A 170 -1.97 11.68 -5.10
C ARG A 170 -0.51 11.98 -5.44
N VAL A 171 -0.20 13.26 -5.62
CA VAL A 171 1.18 13.74 -5.74
C VAL A 171 1.67 14.13 -4.34
N ARG A 172 2.74 13.49 -3.89
CA ARG A 172 3.43 13.84 -2.63
C ARG A 172 4.68 14.61 -2.97
N THR A 173 4.81 15.83 -2.48
CA THR A 173 5.98 16.69 -2.67
C THR A 173 6.96 16.51 -1.52
N TYR A 174 8.24 16.46 -1.86
CA TYR A 174 9.36 16.48 -0.92
C TYR A 174 10.04 17.83 -0.92
#